data_378b315a8ad75733ae270f97d859520d
#
_entry.id   378b315a8ad75733ae270f97d859520d
#
_cell.length_a   1.000
_cell.length_b   1.000
_cell.length_c   1.000
_cell.angle_alpha   90.00
_cell.angle_beta   90.00
_cell.angle_gamma   90.00
#
_symmetry.space_group_name_H-M   'P 1'
#
loop_
_entity.id
_entity.type
_entity.pdbx_description
1 polymer ?
#
loop_
_entity_poly.entity_id
_entity_poly.type
_entity_poly.pdbx_seq_one_letter_code
_entity_poly.pdbx_strand_id
1 'polypeptide(L)'
;MKTQNTHFDVIIVGGGLAGLCNAIHLSKFNKKVLLIEKNEYPKHKVCGEYISNEVLPYLAFLEFNPFDFGAVKIDKFQLSTKNNQFISAELPLGGFGISRYKLDFELLQKAIQNGVIIMQDLVTNIQFINDIFEVETKKNQH
;
A
#
# COMPACT_ATOMS: atom_id res chain seq x y z
N MET A 1 -15.14 30.12 0.82
CA MET A 1 -15.12 29.11 1.92
C MET A 1 -13.72 29.13 2.52
N LYS A 2 -13.57 29.19 3.84
CA LYS A 2 -12.25 29.20 4.49
C LYS A 2 -11.61 27.82 4.26
N THR A 3 -10.47 27.76 3.58
CA THR A 3 -9.56 26.61 3.55
C THR A 3 -9.25 26.26 5.01
N GLN A 4 -9.74 25.13 5.49
CA GLN A 4 -9.31 24.62 6.78
C GLN A 4 -7.85 24.17 6.62
N ASN A 5 -6.92 24.98 7.08
CA ASN A 5 -5.51 24.58 7.20
C ASN A 5 -5.42 23.44 8.21
N THR A 6 -5.52 22.20 7.74
CA THR A 6 -5.34 21.03 8.59
C THR A 6 -3.88 20.64 8.52
N HIS A 7 -3.18 20.69 9.64
CA HIS A 7 -1.76 20.36 9.74
C HIS A 7 -1.57 18.85 9.97
N PHE A 8 -0.62 18.25 9.23
CA PHE A 8 -0.18 16.85 9.36
C PHE A 8 1.33 16.81 9.55
N ASP A 9 1.82 15.78 10.26
CA ASP A 9 3.27 15.54 10.33
C ASP A 9 3.79 15.00 9.01
N VAL A 10 2.97 14.19 8.32
CA VAL A 10 3.33 13.57 7.02
C VAL A 10 2.12 13.51 6.10
N ILE A 11 2.31 13.89 4.85
CA ILE A 11 1.34 13.69 3.76
C ILE A 11 1.95 12.66 2.79
N ILE A 12 1.23 11.57 2.54
CA ILE A 12 1.61 10.53 1.59
C ILE A 12 0.72 10.66 0.36
N VAL A 13 1.35 10.84 -0.80
CA VAL A 13 0.64 10.91 -2.08
C VAL A 13 0.75 9.57 -2.80
N GLY A 14 -0.38 8.89 -2.93
CA GLY A 14 -0.50 7.59 -3.56
C GLY A 14 -0.70 6.44 -2.57
N GLY A 15 -1.87 5.80 -2.64
CA GLY A 15 -2.28 4.68 -1.80
C GLY A 15 -1.98 3.30 -2.41
N GLY A 16 -0.81 3.11 -3.01
CA GLY A 16 -0.31 1.78 -3.35
C GLY A 16 0.33 1.09 -2.15
N LEU A 17 0.91 -0.11 -2.32
CA LEU A 17 1.54 -0.87 -1.23
C LEU A 17 2.54 -0.03 -0.43
N ALA A 18 3.43 0.68 -1.12
CA ALA A 18 4.43 1.52 -0.45
C ALA A 18 3.78 2.62 0.40
N GLY A 19 2.78 3.35 -0.15
CA GLY A 19 2.07 4.41 0.58
C GLY A 19 1.31 3.88 1.79
N LEU A 20 0.58 2.78 1.63
CA LEU A 20 -0.18 2.16 2.72
C LEU A 20 0.74 1.64 3.83
N CYS A 21 1.81 0.90 3.47
CA CYS A 21 2.77 0.40 4.45
C CYS A 21 3.47 1.55 5.20
N ASN A 22 3.90 2.61 4.50
CA ASN A 22 4.50 3.78 5.15
C ASN A 22 3.49 4.50 6.06
N ALA A 23 2.24 4.63 5.64
CA ALA A 23 1.20 5.26 6.46
C ALA A 23 0.99 4.51 7.79
N ILE A 24 0.86 3.17 7.72
CA ILE A 24 0.74 2.31 8.90
C ILE A 24 2.00 2.43 9.77
N HIS A 25 3.18 2.38 9.15
CA HIS A 25 4.47 2.47 9.86
C HIS A 25 4.55 3.78 10.66
N LEU A 26 4.32 4.91 10.01
CA LEU A 26 4.44 6.23 10.64
C LEU A 26 3.38 6.45 11.73
N SER A 27 2.17 5.92 11.54
CA SER A 27 1.11 6.00 12.57
C SER A 27 1.51 5.27 13.87
N LYS A 28 2.28 4.17 13.78
CA LYS A 28 2.83 3.46 14.97
C LYS A 28 3.82 4.31 15.76
N PHE A 29 4.39 5.35 15.16
CA PHE A 29 5.25 6.35 15.83
C PHE A 29 4.48 7.64 16.21
N ASN A 30 3.17 7.53 16.35
CA ASN A 30 2.27 8.63 16.73
C ASN A 30 2.33 9.84 15.78
N LYS A 31 2.70 9.63 14.51
CA LYS A 31 2.64 10.68 13.50
C LYS A 31 1.21 10.86 13.00
N LYS A 32 0.78 12.10 12.89
CA LYS A 32 -0.49 12.45 12.24
C LYS A 32 -0.31 12.37 10.72
N VAL A 33 -0.80 11.29 10.13
CA VAL A 33 -0.59 10.96 8.72
C VAL A 33 -1.85 11.20 7.91
N LEU A 34 -1.70 11.91 6.78
CA LEU A 34 -2.69 11.98 5.70
C LEU A 34 -2.20 11.17 4.51
N LEU A 35 -3.02 10.26 4.02
CA LEU A 35 -2.78 9.53 2.77
C LEU A 35 -3.81 9.97 1.72
N ILE A 36 -3.31 10.47 0.58
CA ILE A 36 -4.14 10.94 -0.53
C ILE A 36 -4.04 9.93 -1.68
N GLU A 37 -5.15 9.34 -2.10
CA GLU A 37 -5.23 8.43 -3.24
C GLU A 37 -6.35 8.88 -4.17
N LYS A 38 -6.05 8.95 -5.48
CA LYS A 38 -7.02 9.43 -6.48
C LYS A 38 -8.13 8.44 -6.82
N ASN A 39 -7.84 7.14 -6.68
CA ASN A 39 -8.78 6.08 -7.02
C ASN A 39 -9.49 5.54 -5.78
N GLU A 40 -10.66 4.99 -6.01
CA GLU A 40 -11.39 4.25 -4.97
C GLU A 40 -10.76 2.90 -4.67
N TYR A 41 -11.01 2.39 -3.48
CA TYR A 41 -10.69 1.03 -3.08
C TYR A 41 -11.97 0.19 -2.93
N PRO A 42 -11.88 -1.11 -3.13
CA PRO A 42 -10.74 -1.86 -3.67
C PRO A 42 -10.60 -1.67 -5.19
N LYS A 43 -9.37 -1.77 -5.72
CA LYS A 43 -9.09 -1.62 -7.15
C LYS A 43 -8.14 -2.68 -7.67
N HIS A 44 -8.35 -3.10 -8.91
CA HIS A 44 -7.41 -3.99 -9.58
C HIS A 44 -6.14 -3.24 -10.00
N LYS A 45 -5.00 -3.91 -9.82
CA LYS A 45 -3.71 -3.49 -10.39
C LYS A 45 -3.07 -4.67 -11.09
N VAL A 46 -2.49 -4.42 -12.25
CA VAL A 46 -1.68 -5.43 -12.95
C VAL A 46 -0.49 -5.78 -12.07
N CYS A 47 -0.39 -7.06 -11.70
CA CYS A 47 0.64 -7.58 -10.81
C CYS A 47 0.72 -9.09 -11.01
N GLY A 48 1.92 -9.67 -10.88
CA GLY A 48 2.11 -11.13 -10.87
C GLY A 48 1.62 -11.81 -9.60
N GLU A 49 1.14 -11.05 -8.63
CA GLU A 49 0.55 -11.52 -7.36
C GLU A 49 1.48 -12.38 -6.50
N TYR A 50 2.74 -12.52 -6.87
CA TYR A 50 3.78 -13.17 -6.08
C TYR A 50 4.53 -12.14 -5.23
N ILE A 51 4.69 -12.47 -3.96
CA ILE A 51 5.45 -11.65 -2.99
C ILE A 51 6.42 -12.57 -2.25
N SER A 52 7.70 -12.18 -2.23
CA SER A 52 8.74 -12.93 -1.52
C SER A 52 8.51 -12.91 0.00
N ASN A 53 8.83 -14.01 0.66
CA ASN A 53 8.73 -14.12 2.12
C ASN A 53 9.66 -13.16 2.88
N GLU A 54 10.61 -12.49 2.22
CA GLU A 54 11.45 -11.44 2.82
C GLU A 54 10.63 -10.31 3.46
N VAL A 55 9.42 -10.05 2.95
CA VAL A 55 8.56 -8.99 3.48
C VAL A 55 7.83 -9.37 4.77
N LEU A 56 7.73 -10.66 5.09
CA LEU A 56 6.92 -11.14 6.22
C LEU A 56 7.33 -10.53 7.57
N PRO A 57 8.64 -10.38 7.91
CA PRO A 57 9.03 -9.70 9.16
C PRO A 57 8.54 -8.26 9.23
N TYR A 58 8.57 -7.55 8.09
CA TYR A 58 8.06 -6.18 8.03
C TYR A 58 6.53 -6.12 8.15
N LEU A 59 5.82 -7.02 7.47
CA LEU A 59 4.36 -7.12 7.62
C LEU A 59 3.96 -7.47 9.06
N ALA A 60 4.70 -8.36 9.71
CA ALA A 60 4.49 -8.67 11.13
C ALA A 60 4.71 -7.45 12.03
N PHE A 61 5.74 -6.63 11.76
CA PHE A 61 5.93 -5.35 12.45
C PHE A 61 4.73 -4.41 12.25
N LEU A 62 4.11 -4.40 11.06
CA LEU A 62 2.88 -3.66 10.80
C LEU A 62 1.63 -4.32 11.43
N GLU A 63 1.77 -5.45 12.12
CA GLU A 63 0.68 -6.28 12.66
C GLU A 63 -0.30 -6.70 11.56
N PHE A 64 0.25 -7.09 10.42
CA PHE A 64 -0.50 -7.54 9.26
C PHE A 64 -0.01 -8.92 8.82
N ASN A 65 -0.89 -9.91 8.89
CA ASN A 65 -0.59 -11.26 8.42
C ASN A 65 -1.38 -11.53 7.12
N PRO A 66 -0.73 -11.63 5.94
CA PRO A 66 -1.43 -11.80 4.67
C PRO A 66 -2.23 -13.11 4.59
N PHE A 67 -1.85 -14.13 5.36
CA PHE A 67 -2.54 -15.43 5.36
C PHE A 67 -3.94 -15.35 5.99
N ASP A 68 -4.19 -14.42 6.89
CA ASP A 68 -5.52 -14.17 7.46
C ASP A 68 -6.50 -13.64 6.40
N PHE A 69 -5.97 -13.14 5.29
CA PHE A 69 -6.72 -12.58 4.17
C PHE A 69 -6.70 -13.46 2.92
N GLY A 70 -6.30 -14.72 3.05
CA GLY A 70 -6.34 -15.70 1.98
C GLY A 70 -5.10 -15.76 1.09
N ALA A 71 -3.95 -15.27 1.57
CA ALA A 71 -2.69 -15.51 0.88
C ALA A 71 -2.37 -17.01 0.83
N VAL A 72 -1.82 -17.47 -0.29
CA VAL A 72 -1.44 -18.87 -0.52
C VAL A 72 0.07 -18.98 -0.57
N LYS A 73 0.65 -19.95 0.13
CA LYS A 73 2.10 -20.22 0.08
C LYS A 73 2.53 -20.66 -1.31
N ILE A 74 3.68 -20.19 -1.74
CA ILE A 74 4.33 -20.55 -2.99
C ILE A 74 5.77 -20.93 -2.66
N ASP A 75 6.09 -22.22 -2.79
CA ASP A 75 7.40 -22.78 -2.49
C ASP A 75 8.07 -23.43 -3.71
N LYS A 76 7.36 -23.48 -4.85
CA LYS A 76 7.83 -24.11 -6.09
C LYS A 76 7.64 -23.19 -7.27
N PHE A 77 8.57 -23.30 -8.20
CA PHE A 77 8.53 -22.68 -9.50
C PHE A 77 8.47 -23.74 -10.58
N GLN A 78 7.64 -23.57 -11.57
CA GLN A 78 7.59 -24.42 -12.74
C GLN A 78 7.56 -23.59 -14.01
N LEU A 79 8.45 -23.92 -14.95
CA LEU A 79 8.48 -23.36 -16.28
C LEU A 79 8.18 -24.46 -17.30
N SER A 80 7.21 -24.24 -18.18
CA SER A 80 6.85 -25.17 -19.24
C SER A 80 7.02 -24.55 -20.62
N THR A 81 7.34 -25.38 -21.61
CA THR A 81 7.39 -25.03 -23.01
C THR A 81 6.09 -25.44 -23.72
N LYS A 82 5.86 -24.89 -24.92
CA LYS A 82 4.73 -25.28 -25.77
C LYS A 82 4.70 -26.77 -26.15
N ASN A 83 5.82 -27.49 -26.01
CA ASN A 83 5.95 -28.92 -26.29
C ASN A 83 5.78 -29.79 -25.02
N ASN A 84 5.15 -29.26 -23.97
CA ASN A 84 4.92 -29.94 -22.69
C ASN A 84 6.19 -30.39 -21.94
N GLN A 85 7.35 -29.86 -22.30
CA GLN A 85 8.56 -30.04 -21.49
C GLN A 85 8.50 -29.01 -20.35
N PHE A 86 8.88 -29.41 -19.15
CA PHE A 86 8.91 -28.53 -18.01
C PHE A 86 10.12 -28.76 -17.12
N ILE A 87 10.51 -27.72 -16.44
CA ILE A 87 11.46 -27.75 -15.32
C ILE A 87 10.74 -27.27 -14.07
N SER A 88 11.04 -27.89 -12.94
CA SER A 88 10.57 -27.44 -11.63
C SER A 88 11.77 -27.17 -10.73
N ALA A 89 11.65 -26.16 -9.90
CA ALA A 89 12.64 -25.84 -8.88
C ALA A 89 11.94 -25.48 -7.59
N GLU A 90 12.53 -25.82 -6.47
CA GLU A 90 12.14 -25.31 -5.16
C GLU A 90 12.56 -23.83 -5.06
N LEU A 91 11.76 -23.06 -4.36
CA LEU A 91 12.08 -21.67 -3.98
C LEU A 91 12.54 -21.68 -2.51
N PRO A 92 13.84 -21.64 -2.21
CA PRO A 92 14.33 -21.84 -0.84
C PRO A 92 13.77 -20.83 0.16
N LEU A 93 13.60 -19.57 -0.25
CA LEU A 93 12.98 -18.54 0.56
C LEU A 93 11.45 -18.62 0.50
N GLY A 94 10.92 -19.09 -0.63
CA GLY A 94 9.50 -19.11 -0.89
C GLY A 94 8.88 -17.72 -1.02
N GLY A 95 7.56 -17.73 -1.12
CA GLY A 95 6.75 -16.54 -1.19
C GLY A 95 5.30 -16.87 -0.92
N PHE A 96 4.45 -15.90 -1.18
CA PHE A 96 3.00 -16.08 -1.14
C PHE A 96 2.32 -15.34 -2.28
N GLY A 97 1.17 -15.86 -2.69
CA GLY A 97 0.30 -15.25 -3.68
C GLY A 97 -0.91 -14.62 -3.01
N ILE A 98 -1.19 -13.38 -3.34
CA ILE A 98 -2.42 -12.69 -2.94
C ILE A 98 -2.74 -11.61 -3.98
N SER A 99 -4.02 -11.45 -4.32
CA SER A 99 -4.40 -10.41 -5.26
C SER A 99 -4.18 -9.01 -4.69
N ARG A 100 -3.72 -8.09 -5.54
CA ARG A 100 -3.57 -6.69 -5.17
C ARG A 100 -4.89 -6.03 -4.79
N TYR A 101 -5.99 -6.51 -5.36
CA TYR A 101 -7.34 -6.08 -4.98
C TYR A 101 -7.60 -6.30 -3.48
N LYS A 102 -7.26 -7.49 -2.99
CA LYS A 102 -7.46 -7.85 -1.57
C LYS A 102 -6.40 -7.22 -0.69
N LEU A 103 -5.12 -7.36 -1.05
CA LEU A 103 -4.00 -6.90 -0.25
C LEU A 103 -4.04 -5.38 0.00
N ASP A 104 -4.22 -4.59 -1.08
CA ASP A 104 -4.26 -3.12 -0.96
C ASP A 104 -5.47 -2.68 -0.10
N PHE A 105 -6.61 -3.37 -0.23
CA PHE A 105 -7.80 -3.06 0.57
C PHE A 105 -7.61 -3.37 2.05
N GLU A 106 -7.06 -4.52 2.40
CA GLU A 106 -6.84 -4.90 3.80
C GLU A 106 -5.77 -4.02 4.47
N LEU A 107 -4.72 -3.64 3.74
CA LEU A 107 -3.75 -2.65 4.22
C LEU A 107 -4.40 -1.27 4.43
N LEU A 108 -5.33 -0.86 3.57
CA LEU A 108 -6.11 0.36 3.78
C LEU A 108 -6.93 0.29 5.08
N GLN A 109 -7.64 -0.83 5.31
CA GLN A 109 -8.40 -1.02 6.55
C GLN A 109 -7.48 -0.94 7.78
N LYS A 110 -6.31 -1.57 7.72
CA LYS A 110 -5.30 -1.49 8.79
C LYS A 110 -4.80 -0.06 9.00
N ALA A 111 -4.57 0.71 7.93
CA ALA A 111 -4.17 2.11 8.04
C ALA A 111 -5.24 2.96 8.75
N ILE A 112 -6.51 2.77 8.38
CA ILE A 112 -7.65 3.46 9.02
C ILE A 112 -7.75 3.08 10.51
N GLN A 113 -7.62 1.79 10.85
CA GLN A 113 -7.62 1.32 12.24
C GLN A 113 -6.49 1.94 13.07
N ASN A 114 -5.36 2.24 12.45
CA ASN A 114 -4.22 2.89 13.08
C ASN A 114 -4.33 4.43 13.10
N GLY A 115 -5.48 5.00 12.71
CA GLY A 115 -5.73 6.44 12.77
C GLY A 115 -5.18 7.26 11.60
N VAL A 116 -4.75 6.61 10.51
CA VAL A 116 -4.37 7.32 9.28
C VAL A 116 -5.61 7.95 8.67
N ILE A 117 -5.51 9.24 8.32
CA ILE A 117 -6.58 9.94 7.62
C ILE A 117 -6.45 9.67 6.12
N ILE A 118 -7.52 9.18 5.52
CA ILE A 118 -7.56 8.86 4.09
C ILE A 118 -8.36 9.93 3.36
N MET A 119 -7.76 10.50 2.32
CA MET A 119 -8.43 11.45 1.42
C MET A 119 -8.46 10.87 0.02
N GLN A 120 -9.67 10.69 -0.52
CA GLN A 120 -9.84 10.32 -1.92
C GLN A 120 -9.86 11.57 -2.78
N ASP A 121 -8.70 11.92 -3.33
CA ASP A 121 -8.55 13.07 -4.22
C ASP A 121 -7.28 12.96 -5.08
N LEU A 122 -7.19 13.81 -6.10
CA LEU A 122 -6.02 13.93 -6.96
C LEU A 122 -5.18 15.13 -6.51
N VAL A 123 -3.94 14.88 -6.12
CA VAL A 123 -2.96 15.94 -5.88
C VAL A 123 -2.60 16.60 -7.21
N THR A 124 -2.73 17.90 -7.28
CA THR A 124 -2.48 18.72 -8.48
C THR A 124 -1.21 19.54 -8.39
N ASN A 125 -0.81 19.94 -7.18
CA ASN A 125 0.39 20.72 -6.96
C ASN A 125 0.99 20.41 -5.58
N ILE A 126 2.32 20.57 -5.46
CA ILE A 126 3.06 20.51 -4.21
C ILE A 126 4.07 21.64 -4.22
N GLN A 127 4.06 22.46 -3.18
CA GLN A 127 5.00 23.57 -3.02
C GLN A 127 5.67 23.48 -1.64
N PHE A 128 6.92 23.95 -1.55
CA PHE A 128 7.64 24.08 -0.29
C PHE A 128 7.80 25.57 0.01
N ILE A 129 7.08 26.05 1.00
CA ILE A 129 7.00 27.49 1.36
C ILE A 129 7.16 27.61 2.87
N ASN A 130 8.09 28.45 3.31
CA ASN A 130 8.32 28.71 4.74
C ASN A 130 8.50 27.42 5.57
N ASP A 131 9.35 26.53 5.11
CA ASP A 131 9.67 25.23 5.74
C ASP A 131 8.48 24.26 5.87
N ILE A 132 7.41 24.48 5.12
CA ILE A 132 6.21 23.63 5.10
C ILE A 132 5.92 23.19 3.65
N PHE A 133 5.50 21.92 3.48
CA PHE A 133 4.92 21.46 2.23
C PHE A 133 3.43 21.80 2.18
N GLU A 134 3.05 22.54 1.16
CA GLU A 134 1.64 22.79 0.82
C GLU A 134 1.23 21.86 -0.31
N VAL A 135 0.12 21.13 -0.12
CA VAL A 135 -0.38 20.14 -1.08
C VAL A 135 -1.79 20.57 -1.53
N GLU A 136 -1.91 20.82 -2.81
CA GLU A 136 -3.18 21.18 -3.44
C GLU A 136 -3.82 19.93 -4.06
N THR A 137 -5.14 19.81 -3.91
CA THR A 137 -5.91 18.72 -4.48
C THR A 137 -7.03 19.24 -5.36
N LYS A 138 -7.51 18.40 -6.29
CA LYS A 138 -8.50 18.80 -7.29
C LYS A 138 -9.82 19.33 -6.68
N LYS A 139 -10.26 18.77 -5.55
CA LYS A 139 -11.51 19.17 -4.88
C LYS A 139 -11.38 20.51 -4.12
N ASN A 140 -10.15 20.93 -3.80
CA ASN A 140 -9.87 22.17 -3.08
C ASN A 140 -9.48 23.34 -4.01
N GLN A 141 -9.65 23.19 -5.33
CA GLN A 141 -9.41 24.23 -6.34
C GLN A 141 -10.69 25.01 -6.72
N HIS A 142 -11.66 25.13 -5.81
CA HIS A 142 -12.87 25.91 -6.05
C HIS A 142 -12.94 27.15 -5.16
#